data_5ed1080b6df47b94341503a20af081b6
#
_entry.id   5ed1080b6df47b94341503a20af081b6
#
_cell.length_a   1.000
_cell.length_b   1.000
_cell.length_c   1.000
_cell.angle_alpha   90.00
_cell.angle_beta   90.00
_cell.angle_gamma   90.00
#
_symmetry.space_group_name_H-M   'P 1'
#
loop_
_entity.id
_entity.type
_entity.pdbx_description
1 polymer ?
#
loop_
_entity_poly.entity_id
_entity_poly.type
_entity_poly.pdbx_seq_one_letter_code
_entity_poly.pdbx_strand_id
1 'polypeptide(L)'
;MGQLTTFDLTNWIEIYNLKMYFETGTGEGVSLSHAASYEFDQLFSVDIDGDLIDSSKQKFIENKKINLLHNYSVEAISEILPTLDKDKNILFFLDAHFPGADFNKISYEESLRQFGKNSIPLQEELATIMSLRDVSNDVFIIDDLMLYEEGDFEYIRQGGIWKHKELQKELNLITESNFIYDMFKDTHECIKDFRHQGYLIITPKKGN
;
A
#
# COMPACT_ATOMS: atom_id res chain seq x y z
N MET A 1 8.76 -7.56 -7.89
CA MET A 1 7.98 -6.49 -7.24
C MET A 1 6.54 -6.59 -7.71
N GLY A 2 5.62 -6.60 -6.81
CA GLY A 2 4.21 -6.45 -7.08
C GLY A 2 3.94 -5.04 -7.64
N GLN A 3 2.88 -4.89 -8.38
CA GLN A 3 2.49 -3.59 -8.94
C GLN A 3 0.99 -3.54 -9.12
N LEU A 4 0.40 -2.37 -8.89
CA LEU A 4 -1.03 -2.13 -9.13
C LEU A 4 -1.44 -2.45 -10.58
N THR A 5 -0.51 -2.40 -11.53
CA THR A 5 -0.73 -2.76 -12.95
C THR A 5 -1.25 -4.18 -13.16
N THR A 6 -1.15 -5.04 -12.13
CA THR A 6 -1.70 -6.39 -12.11
C THR A 6 -3.23 -6.39 -12.16
N PHE A 7 -3.88 -5.29 -11.80
CA PHE A 7 -5.33 -5.18 -11.63
C PHE A 7 -5.98 -4.23 -12.63
N ASP A 8 -7.12 -4.62 -13.18
CA ASP A 8 -8.05 -3.70 -13.83
C ASP A 8 -8.96 -3.09 -12.76
N LEU A 9 -8.84 -1.79 -12.56
CA LEU A 9 -9.55 -1.06 -11.51
C LEU A 9 -10.97 -0.66 -11.91
N THR A 10 -11.36 -0.80 -13.19
CA THR A 10 -12.63 -0.30 -13.74
C THR A 10 -13.83 -0.74 -12.90
N ASN A 11 -13.95 -2.05 -12.67
CA ASN A 11 -15.08 -2.60 -11.92
C ASN A 11 -15.13 -2.13 -10.47
N TRP A 12 -13.98 -2.00 -9.80
CA TRP A 12 -13.94 -1.52 -8.41
C TRP A 12 -14.32 -0.04 -8.30
N ILE A 13 -13.82 0.78 -9.24
CA ILE A 13 -14.16 2.22 -9.29
C ILE A 13 -15.68 2.39 -9.44
N GLU A 14 -16.31 1.63 -10.33
CA GLU A 14 -17.74 1.72 -10.58
C GLU A 14 -18.57 1.16 -9.41
N ILE A 15 -18.26 -0.07 -8.95
CA ILE A 15 -19.04 -0.77 -7.92
C ILE A 15 -18.99 -0.04 -6.57
N TYR A 16 -17.80 0.43 -6.18
CA TYR A 16 -17.58 1.06 -4.88
C TYR A 16 -17.57 2.60 -4.95
N ASN A 17 -17.87 3.17 -6.13
CA ASN A 17 -17.87 4.62 -6.37
C ASN A 17 -16.59 5.30 -5.87
N LEU A 18 -15.43 4.71 -6.21
CA LEU A 18 -14.13 5.24 -5.78
C LEU A 18 -13.83 6.55 -6.49
N LYS A 19 -13.47 7.57 -5.73
CA LYS A 19 -13.18 8.92 -6.26
C LYS A 19 -11.75 9.35 -6.02
N MET A 20 -11.09 8.75 -5.06
CA MET A 20 -9.70 9.09 -4.71
C MET A 20 -8.84 7.82 -4.70
N TYR A 21 -7.58 8.04 -4.95
CA TYR A 21 -6.53 7.03 -4.84
C TYR A 21 -5.48 7.50 -3.83
N PHE A 22 -5.04 6.61 -2.95
CA PHE A 22 -3.97 6.88 -1.98
C PHE A 22 -2.98 5.72 -1.98
N GLU A 23 -1.71 6.01 -2.28
CA GLU A 23 -0.63 5.03 -2.35
C GLU A 23 0.45 5.35 -1.32
N THR A 24 0.95 4.32 -0.64
CA THR A 24 2.18 4.38 0.13
C THR A 24 3.26 3.58 -0.61
N GLY A 25 4.47 4.15 -0.73
CA GLY A 25 5.53 3.59 -1.57
C GLY A 25 5.41 4.00 -3.04
N THR A 26 5.70 5.28 -3.36
CA THR A 26 5.65 5.79 -4.75
C THR A 26 6.59 5.05 -5.68
N GLY A 27 7.80 4.72 -5.20
CA GLY A 27 8.85 4.11 -6.01
C GLY A 27 9.12 4.90 -7.30
N GLU A 28 9.21 4.20 -8.43
CA GLU A 28 9.34 4.81 -9.78
C GLU A 28 8.03 5.37 -10.34
N GLY A 29 6.96 5.37 -9.56
CA GLY A 29 5.63 5.85 -9.94
C GLY A 29 4.95 4.99 -11.01
N VAL A 30 5.18 3.69 -11.01
CA VAL A 30 4.55 2.75 -11.96
C VAL A 30 3.09 2.53 -11.58
N SER A 31 2.82 2.20 -10.33
CA SER A 31 1.47 2.01 -9.79
C SER A 31 0.66 3.31 -9.86
N LEU A 32 1.28 4.45 -9.52
CA LEU A 32 0.67 5.77 -9.68
C LEU A 32 0.32 6.11 -11.14
N SER A 33 1.20 5.77 -12.10
CA SER A 33 0.91 5.94 -13.53
C SER A 33 -0.31 5.11 -13.96
N HIS A 34 -0.41 3.90 -13.46
CA HIS A 34 -1.55 3.03 -13.75
C HIS A 34 -2.83 3.61 -13.15
N ALA A 35 -2.84 4.00 -11.88
CA ALA A 35 -3.99 4.64 -11.25
C ALA A 35 -4.39 5.94 -11.97
N ALA A 36 -3.43 6.73 -12.43
CA ALA A 36 -3.67 7.98 -13.15
C ALA A 36 -4.32 7.79 -14.53
N SER A 37 -4.36 6.57 -15.06
CA SER A 37 -5.09 6.26 -16.31
C SER A 37 -6.59 6.05 -16.10
N TYR A 38 -7.06 6.02 -14.84
CA TYR A 38 -8.47 5.90 -14.48
C TYR A 38 -9.05 7.23 -14.00
N GLU A 39 -10.39 7.28 -13.87
CA GLU A 39 -11.13 8.50 -13.55
C GLU A 39 -11.23 8.78 -12.04
N PHE A 40 -10.07 8.95 -11.38
CA PHE A 40 -10.02 9.49 -10.03
C PHE A 40 -10.06 11.03 -10.04
N ASP A 41 -10.69 11.63 -9.02
CA ASP A 41 -10.71 13.09 -8.83
C ASP A 41 -9.36 13.60 -8.32
N GLN A 42 -8.74 12.85 -7.40
CA GLN A 42 -7.44 13.15 -6.80
C GLN A 42 -6.65 11.86 -6.55
N LEU A 43 -5.35 11.95 -6.72
CA LEU A 43 -4.41 10.87 -6.43
C LEU A 43 -3.34 11.39 -5.47
N PHE A 44 -3.05 10.62 -4.45
CA PHE A 44 -2.00 10.89 -3.46
C PHE A 44 -1.01 9.74 -3.49
N SER A 45 0.28 10.07 -3.46
CA SER A 45 1.32 9.07 -3.37
C SER A 45 2.45 9.59 -2.50
N VAL A 46 2.94 8.75 -1.60
CA VAL A 46 3.97 9.12 -0.61
C VAL A 46 5.16 8.18 -0.70
N ASP A 47 6.35 8.74 -0.59
CA ASP A 47 7.59 7.98 -0.43
C ASP A 47 8.53 8.70 0.54
N ILE A 48 9.33 7.94 1.26
CA ILE A 48 10.39 8.44 2.14
C ILE A 48 11.63 8.85 1.33
N ASP A 49 11.78 8.36 0.11
CA ASP A 49 12.91 8.65 -0.76
C ASP A 49 12.65 9.93 -1.58
N GLY A 50 13.33 11.00 -1.21
CA GLY A 50 13.18 12.30 -1.87
C GLY A 50 13.56 12.29 -3.34
N ASP A 51 14.54 11.48 -3.76
CA ASP A 51 14.96 11.40 -5.17
C ASP A 51 13.84 10.78 -6.03
N LEU A 52 13.15 9.74 -5.50
CA LEU A 52 12.02 9.10 -6.17
C LEU A 52 10.83 10.06 -6.27
N ILE A 53 10.54 10.80 -5.21
CA ILE A 53 9.49 11.84 -5.22
C ILE A 53 9.82 12.95 -6.22
N ASP A 54 11.04 13.44 -6.26
CA ASP A 54 11.41 14.51 -7.19
C ASP A 54 11.40 14.04 -8.64
N SER A 55 11.81 12.80 -8.91
CA SER A 55 11.64 12.17 -10.22
C SER A 55 10.16 12.06 -10.61
N SER A 56 9.32 11.61 -9.68
CA SER A 56 7.88 11.47 -9.91
C SER A 56 7.18 12.82 -10.11
N LYS A 57 7.59 13.90 -9.41
CA LYS A 57 7.09 15.27 -9.66
C LYS A 57 7.38 15.74 -11.10
N GLN A 58 8.55 15.40 -11.64
CA GLN A 58 8.90 15.70 -13.01
C GLN A 58 8.03 14.91 -14.00
N LYS A 59 7.89 13.60 -13.75
CA LYS A 59 7.10 12.67 -14.57
C LYS A 59 5.63 13.09 -14.68
N PHE A 60 5.05 13.57 -13.58
CA PHE A 60 3.62 13.90 -13.48
C PHE A 60 3.30 15.40 -13.48
N ILE A 61 4.24 16.26 -13.89
CA ILE A 61 4.16 17.72 -13.78
C ILE A 61 2.87 18.31 -14.40
N GLU A 62 2.37 17.71 -15.45
CA GLU A 62 1.15 18.15 -16.14
C GLU A 62 -0.15 17.64 -15.52
N ASN A 63 -0.10 16.61 -14.67
CA ASN A 63 -1.29 16.05 -14.05
C ASN A 63 -1.57 16.70 -12.69
N LYS A 64 -2.43 17.71 -12.69
CA LYS A 64 -2.78 18.47 -11.47
C LYS A 64 -3.63 17.72 -10.45
N LYS A 65 -4.11 16.52 -10.78
CA LYS A 65 -4.81 15.65 -9.82
C LYS A 65 -3.87 14.89 -8.90
N ILE A 66 -2.58 14.78 -9.26
CA ILE A 66 -1.57 14.03 -8.52
C ILE A 66 -0.91 14.90 -7.46
N ASN A 67 -0.90 14.42 -6.24
CA ASN A 67 -0.27 15.01 -5.07
C ASN A 67 0.85 14.08 -4.57
N LEU A 68 2.09 14.51 -4.66
CA LEU A 68 3.27 13.74 -4.28
C LEU A 68 3.86 14.27 -2.98
N LEU A 69 4.04 13.38 -1.99
CA LEU A 69 4.51 13.72 -0.66
C LEU A 69 5.85 13.04 -0.37
N HIS A 70 6.83 13.81 0.09
CA HIS A 70 8.08 13.28 0.63
C HIS A 70 7.94 13.21 2.15
N ASN A 71 7.56 12.06 2.67
CA ASN A 71 7.34 11.84 4.10
C ASN A 71 7.36 10.35 4.42
N TYR A 72 7.35 9.97 5.71
CA TYR A 72 6.93 8.64 6.13
C TYR A 72 5.43 8.45 5.83
N SER A 73 5.04 7.21 5.53
CA SER A 73 3.67 6.91 5.11
C SER A 73 2.63 7.22 6.19
N VAL A 74 2.91 6.86 7.45
CA VAL A 74 2.00 7.10 8.59
C VAL A 74 1.80 8.59 8.85
N GLU A 75 2.87 9.38 8.77
CA GLU A 75 2.81 10.84 8.91
C GLU A 75 2.02 11.47 7.76
N ALA A 76 2.26 11.04 6.52
CA ALA A 76 1.52 11.55 5.36
C ALA A 76 0.03 11.20 5.44
N ILE A 77 -0.33 9.99 5.88
CA ILE A 77 -1.70 9.59 6.14
C ILE A 77 -2.33 10.52 7.19
N SER A 78 -1.63 10.76 8.29
CA SER A 78 -2.10 11.60 9.39
C SER A 78 -2.33 13.07 8.98
N GLU A 79 -1.51 13.59 8.06
CA GLU A 79 -1.61 14.96 7.57
C GLU A 79 -2.71 15.10 6.51
N ILE A 80 -2.85 14.15 5.61
CA ILE A 80 -3.69 14.29 4.42
C ILE A 80 -5.12 13.83 4.66
N LEU A 81 -5.35 12.64 5.26
CA LEU A 81 -6.69 12.09 5.38
C LEU A 81 -7.70 13.02 6.07
N PRO A 82 -7.35 13.78 7.13
CA PRO A 82 -8.29 14.70 7.75
C PRO A 82 -8.73 15.87 6.85
N THR A 83 -7.96 16.14 5.78
CA THR A 83 -8.25 17.23 4.84
C THR A 83 -9.15 16.81 3.68
N LEU A 84 -9.30 15.50 3.50
CA LEU A 84 -10.05 14.94 2.37
C LEU A 84 -11.55 14.96 2.63
N ASP A 85 -12.32 15.02 1.55
CA ASP A 85 -13.77 14.88 1.58
C ASP A 85 -14.15 13.48 2.08
N LYS A 86 -14.85 13.43 3.21
CA LYS A 86 -15.23 12.17 3.89
C LYS A 86 -16.30 11.39 3.12
N ASP A 87 -17.05 12.05 2.22
CA ASP A 87 -18.09 11.42 1.41
C ASP A 87 -17.52 10.76 0.13
N LYS A 88 -16.23 10.91 -0.12
CA LYS A 88 -15.55 10.30 -1.26
C LYS A 88 -14.80 9.04 -0.85
N ASN A 89 -15.14 7.92 -1.48
CA ASN A 89 -14.49 6.64 -1.24
C ASN A 89 -13.09 6.61 -1.86
N ILE A 90 -12.17 5.93 -1.20
CA ILE A 90 -10.74 5.85 -1.55
C ILE A 90 -10.37 4.42 -1.94
N LEU A 91 -9.56 4.27 -2.98
CA LEU A 91 -8.74 3.09 -3.20
C LEU A 91 -7.38 3.32 -2.52
N PHE A 92 -7.09 2.56 -1.49
CA PHE A 92 -5.76 2.51 -0.87
C PHE A 92 -4.91 1.41 -1.51
N PHE A 93 -3.70 1.75 -1.94
CA PHE A 93 -2.67 0.80 -2.33
C PHE A 93 -1.50 0.95 -1.35
N LEU A 94 -1.35 -0.03 -0.45
CA LEU A 94 -0.37 0.00 0.63
C LEU A 94 0.82 -0.87 0.26
N ASP A 95 1.92 -0.22 -0.16
CA ASP A 95 3.12 -0.82 -0.74
C ASP A 95 4.42 -0.22 -0.13
N ALA A 96 4.31 0.47 1.03
CA ALA A 96 5.46 1.03 1.71
C ALA A 96 6.18 -0.05 2.52
N HIS A 97 7.34 -0.47 2.04
CA HIS A 97 8.22 -1.39 2.76
C HIS A 97 9.69 -1.19 2.34
N PHE A 98 10.60 -1.64 3.19
CA PHE A 98 12.05 -1.70 2.97
C PHE A 98 12.67 -0.47 2.30
N PRO A 99 12.58 0.75 2.90
CA PRO A 99 13.14 1.95 2.32
C PRO A 99 14.55 1.75 1.76
N GLY A 100 14.73 2.07 0.49
CA GLY A 100 16.00 1.98 -0.22
C GLY A 100 16.44 0.58 -0.68
N ALA A 101 15.85 -0.51 -0.15
CA ALA A 101 16.32 -1.86 -0.47
C ALA A 101 15.93 -2.30 -1.88
N ASP A 102 14.71 -2.03 -2.32
CA ASP A 102 14.22 -2.39 -3.65
C ASP A 102 14.94 -1.64 -4.78
N PHE A 103 15.57 -0.52 -4.44
CA PHE A 103 16.37 0.32 -5.36
C PHE A 103 17.87 0.08 -5.23
N ASN A 104 18.31 -0.98 -4.53
CA ASN A 104 19.72 -1.34 -4.30
C ASN A 104 20.54 -0.23 -3.64
N LYS A 105 19.94 0.70 -2.91
CA LYS A 105 20.62 1.75 -2.14
C LYS A 105 21.23 1.17 -0.85
N ILE A 106 20.50 0.23 -0.22
CA ILE A 106 20.94 -0.53 0.96
C ILE A 106 20.43 -1.97 0.85
N SER A 107 20.89 -2.86 1.71
CA SER A 107 20.35 -4.22 1.81
C SER A 107 19.00 -4.23 2.58
N TYR A 108 18.20 -5.29 2.41
CA TYR A 108 16.97 -5.49 3.21
C TYR A 108 17.27 -5.54 4.71
N GLU A 109 18.38 -6.17 5.10
CA GLU A 109 18.79 -6.22 6.51
C GLU A 109 19.11 -4.83 7.06
N GLU A 110 19.83 -4.01 6.30
CA GLU A 110 20.13 -2.63 6.67
C GLU A 110 18.85 -1.78 6.77
N SER A 111 17.93 -1.93 5.80
CA SER A 111 16.63 -1.26 5.84
C SER A 111 15.85 -1.60 7.11
N LEU A 112 15.72 -2.89 7.43
CA LEU A 112 15.06 -3.37 8.65
C LEU A 112 15.70 -2.79 9.92
N ARG A 113 17.03 -2.78 10.02
CA ARG A 113 17.74 -2.28 11.21
C ARG A 113 17.70 -0.74 11.31
N GLN A 114 17.81 -0.05 10.18
CA GLN A 114 17.87 1.41 10.14
C GLN A 114 16.50 2.05 10.40
N PHE A 115 15.45 1.53 9.77
CA PHE A 115 14.12 2.14 9.77
C PHE A 115 13.16 1.47 10.78
N GLY A 116 13.51 0.27 11.31
CA GLY A 116 12.70 -0.43 12.30
C GLY A 116 11.25 -0.59 11.83
N LYS A 117 10.29 -0.09 12.62
CA LYS A 117 8.86 -0.17 12.27
C LYS A 117 8.51 0.48 10.93
N ASN A 118 9.22 1.55 10.54
CA ASN A 118 9.00 2.22 9.26
C ASN A 118 9.49 1.41 8.06
N SER A 119 10.19 0.27 8.30
CA SER A 119 10.50 -0.68 7.22
C SER A 119 9.31 -1.54 6.82
N ILE A 120 8.34 -1.73 7.71
CA ILE A 120 7.11 -2.51 7.48
C ILE A 120 5.97 -1.80 8.23
N PRO A 121 5.50 -0.64 7.72
CA PRO A 121 4.59 0.24 8.47
C PRO A 121 3.12 -0.17 8.43
N LEU A 122 2.74 -1.22 7.70
CA LEU A 122 1.36 -1.58 7.36
C LEU A 122 0.37 -1.54 8.53
N GLN A 123 0.77 -2.06 9.71
CA GLN A 123 -0.14 -2.07 10.86
C GLN A 123 -0.43 -0.66 11.36
N GLU A 124 0.60 0.19 11.40
CA GLU A 124 0.46 1.58 11.84
C GLU A 124 -0.30 2.40 10.79
N GLU A 125 -0.10 2.12 9.49
CA GLU A 125 -0.87 2.73 8.40
C GLU A 125 -2.37 2.41 8.53
N LEU A 126 -2.73 1.14 8.62
CA LEU A 126 -4.13 0.71 8.75
C LEU A 126 -4.78 1.26 10.03
N ALA A 127 -4.09 1.19 11.17
CA ALA A 127 -4.60 1.73 12.43
C ALA A 127 -4.85 3.24 12.33
N THR A 128 -3.94 3.96 11.68
CA THR A 128 -4.05 5.41 11.47
C THR A 128 -5.21 5.75 10.54
N ILE A 129 -5.33 5.07 9.40
CA ILE A 129 -6.43 5.27 8.44
C ILE A 129 -7.78 5.08 9.15
N MET A 130 -7.95 3.96 9.85
CA MET A 130 -9.22 3.63 10.54
C MET A 130 -9.53 4.58 11.70
N SER A 131 -8.53 5.20 12.31
CA SER A 131 -8.75 6.19 13.37
C SER A 131 -9.24 7.54 12.84
N LEU A 132 -8.97 7.84 11.57
CA LEU A 132 -9.19 9.15 10.96
C LEU A 132 -10.44 9.23 10.09
N ARG A 133 -10.95 8.07 9.59
CA ARG A 133 -12.13 8.02 8.72
C ARG A 133 -12.91 6.72 8.84
N ASP A 134 -14.18 6.78 8.53
CA ASP A 134 -14.98 5.59 8.25
C ASP A 134 -14.54 5.00 6.91
N VAL A 135 -14.06 3.77 6.94
CA VAL A 135 -13.52 3.06 5.77
C VAL A 135 -14.53 2.09 5.14
N SER A 136 -15.77 2.05 5.63
CA SER A 136 -16.76 1.04 5.26
C SER A 136 -17.04 0.91 3.76
N ASN A 137 -16.73 1.95 2.99
CA ASN A 137 -16.89 1.99 1.54
C ASN A 137 -15.54 2.09 0.77
N ASP A 138 -14.42 2.12 1.48
CA ASP A 138 -13.10 2.19 0.87
C ASP A 138 -12.65 0.80 0.41
N VAL A 139 -11.75 0.75 -0.55
CA VAL A 139 -11.11 -0.49 -1.03
C VAL A 139 -9.63 -0.44 -0.69
N PHE A 140 -9.07 -1.57 -0.26
CA PHE A 140 -7.64 -1.68 0.01
C PHE A 140 -7.02 -2.79 -0.83
N ILE A 141 -5.81 -2.54 -1.31
CA ILE A 141 -4.91 -3.53 -1.87
C ILE A 141 -3.61 -3.41 -1.08
N ILE A 142 -3.25 -4.48 -0.40
CA ILE A 142 -1.99 -4.59 0.34
C ILE A 142 -1.04 -5.42 -0.50
N ASP A 143 0.13 -4.88 -0.81
CA ASP A 143 1.18 -5.60 -1.54
C ASP A 143 2.05 -6.45 -0.60
N ASP A 144 2.84 -7.33 -1.18
CA ASP A 144 3.80 -8.22 -0.51
C ASP A 144 3.21 -9.02 0.67
N LEU A 145 2.04 -9.64 0.46
CA LEU A 145 1.35 -10.44 1.48
C LEU A 145 2.25 -11.52 2.10
N MET A 146 3.25 -12.03 1.35
CA MET A 146 4.23 -13.01 1.83
C MET A 146 5.08 -12.54 3.03
N LEU A 147 5.14 -11.24 3.30
CA LEU A 147 5.82 -10.69 4.48
C LEU A 147 5.08 -11.04 5.78
N TYR A 148 3.78 -11.25 5.67
CA TYR A 148 2.86 -11.40 6.80
C TYR A 148 2.25 -12.79 6.89
N GLU A 149 2.29 -13.59 5.81
CA GLU A 149 1.69 -14.93 5.75
C GLU A 149 2.58 -15.93 5.04
N GLU A 150 2.35 -17.20 5.34
CA GLU A 150 2.82 -18.30 4.50
C GLU A 150 1.76 -18.63 3.44
N GLY A 151 2.20 -18.97 2.23
CA GLY A 151 1.28 -19.28 1.15
C GLY A 151 1.99 -19.77 -0.11
N ASP A 152 1.21 -20.23 -1.06
CA ASP A 152 1.70 -20.69 -2.36
C ASP A 152 1.85 -19.51 -3.33
N PHE A 153 2.67 -18.54 -2.92
CA PHE A 153 2.96 -17.33 -3.73
C PHE A 153 3.75 -17.68 -4.98
N GLU A 154 3.48 -16.98 -6.08
CA GLU A 154 4.19 -17.17 -7.35
C GLU A 154 5.70 -17.00 -7.19
N TYR A 155 6.13 -16.00 -6.43
CA TYR A 155 7.53 -15.76 -6.11
C TYR A 155 8.21 -16.99 -5.49
N ILE A 156 7.54 -17.66 -4.54
CA ILE A 156 8.04 -18.88 -3.89
C ILE A 156 8.09 -20.04 -4.89
N ARG A 157 7.05 -20.22 -5.72
CA ARG A 157 7.03 -21.25 -6.78
C ARG A 157 8.16 -21.09 -7.80
N GLN A 158 8.60 -19.85 -8.03
CA GLN A 158 9.74 -19.52 -8.90
C GLN A 158 11.10 -19.65 -8.22
N GLY A 159 11.15 -20.16 -6.98
CA GLY A 159 12.37 -20.38 -6.20
C GLY A 159 12.82 -19.17 -5.39
N GLY A 160 11.99 -18.14 -5.28
CA GLY A 160 12.22 -17.02 -4.38
C GLY A 160 12.12 -17.44 -2.92
N ILE A 161 12.89 -16.80 -2.04
CA ILE A 161 12.89 -17.07 -0.60
C ILE A 161 12.93 -15.74 0.13
N TRP A 162 11.97 -15.52 1.02
CA TRP A 162 12.07 -14.43 1.98
C TRP A 162 12.95 -14.85 3.17
N LYS A 163 14.15 -14.29 3.26
CA LYS A 163 15.20 -14.72 4.19
C LYS A 163 15.19 -13.97 5.53
N HIS A 164 14.39 -12.90 5.65
CA HIS A 164 14.52 -11.96 6.76
C HIS A 164 13.45 -12.11 7.85
N LYS A 165 12.62 -13.16 7.81
CA LYS A 165 11.53 -13.40 8.78
C LYS A 165 12.04 -13.51 10.23
N GLU A 166 13.20 -14.15 10.43
CA GLU A 166 13.80 -14.24 11.76
C GLU A 166 14.32 -12.89 12.27
N LEU A 167 14.88 -12.06 11.38
CA LEU A 167 15.30 -10.70 11.72
C LEU A 167 14.09 -9.80 12.05
N GLN A 168 12.99 -9.95 11.30
CA GLN A 168 11.74 -9.24 11.63
C GLN A 168 11.28 -9.58 13.06
N LYS A 169 11.31 -10.85 13.44
CA LYS A 169 10.97 -11.28 14.82
C LYS A 169 11.95 -10.73 15.87
N GLU A 170 13.26 -10.78 15.59
CA GLU A 170 14.30 -10.22 16.46
C GLU A 170 14.06 -8.73 16.73
N LEU A 171 13.64 -8.00 15.73
CA LEU A 171 13.35 -6.57 15.81
C LEU A 171 11.92 -6.23 16.28
N ASN A 172 11.13 -7.22 16.69
CA ASN A 172 9.72 -7.07 17.06
C ASN A 172 8.88 -6.41 15.95
N LEU A 173 9.20 -6.69 14.70
CA LEU A 173 8.40 -6.25 13.57
C LEU A 173 7.29 -7.27 13.27
N ILE A 174 6.24 -6.82 12.61
CA ILE A 174 5.11 -7.67 12.25
C ILE A 174 5.54 -8.77 11.30
N THR A 175 5.04 -9.98 11.58
CA THR A 175 5.25 -11.18 10.77
C THR A 175 3.96 -11.97 10.53
N GLU A 176 2.81 -11.44 10.97
CA GLU A 176 1.52 -12.12 10.91
C GLU A 176 0.42 -11.15 10.46
N SER A 177 -0.51 -11.63 9.66
CA SER A 177 -1.60 -10.85 9.07
C SER A 177 -2.90 -10.82 9.87
N ASN A 178 -2.99 -11.56 10.98
CA ASN A 178 -4.24 -11.70 11.74
C ASN A 178 -4.90 -10.35 12.09
N PHE A 179 -4.08 -9.33 12.39
CA PHE A 179 -4.57 -7.99 12.69
C PHE A 179 -5.38 -7.38 11.54
N ILE A 180 -5.03 -7.67 10.28
CA ILE A 180 -5.72 -7.14 9.11
C ILE A 180 -7.14 -7.74 9.07
N TYR A 181 -7.25 -9.06 9.17
CA TYR A 181 -8.56 -9.73 9.14
C TYR A 181 -9.43 -9.29 10.31
N ASP A 182 -8.87 -9.10 11.50
CA ASP A 182 -9.60 -8.61 12.67
C ASP A 182 -10.14 -7.18 12.48
N MET A 183 -9.37 -6.32 11.83
CA MET A 183 -9.77 -4.94 11.53
C MET A 183 -10.94 -4.88 10.56
N PHE A 184 -10.99 -5.77 9.57
CA PHE A 184 -11.93 -5.70 8.45
C PHE A 184 -13.11 -6.69 8.53
N LYS A 185 -13.11 -7.62 9.48
CA LYS A 185 -14.05 -8.75 9.57
C LYS A 185 -15.54 -8.37 9.52
N ASP A 186 -15.91 -7.21 10.03
CA ASP A 186 -17.31 -6.79 10.12
C ASP A 186 -17.80 -6.06 8.87
N THR A 187 -16.92 -5.36 8.18
CA THR A 187 -17.26 -4.43 7.09
C THR A 187 -16.83 -4.91 5.70
N HIS A 188 -15.75 -5.71 5.61
CA HIS A 188 -15.13 -6.07 4.33
C HIS A 188 -15.00 -7.58 4.15
N GLU A 189 -14.83 -7.95 2.88
CA GLU A 189 -14.32 -9.27 2.46
C GLU A 189 -12.84 -9.14 2.11
N CYS A 190 -12.03 -10.14 2.52
CA CYS A 190 -10.60 -10.22 2.25
C CYS A 190 -10.35 -11.37 1.28
N ILE A 191 -9.75 -11.07 0.13
CA ILE A 191 -9.43 -12.04 -0.93
C ILE A 191 -7.93 -12.04 -1.14
N LYS A 192 -7.31 -13.23 -1.04
CA LYS A 192 -5.88 -13.41 -1.32
C LYS A 192 -5.66 -13.60 -2.81
N ASP A 193 -4.68 -12.91 -3.34
CA ASP A 193 -4.15 -13.12 -4.68
C ASP A 193 -2.68 -13.54 -4.55
N PHE A 194 -2.34 -14.71 -5.06
CA PHE A 194 -1.02 -15.32 -4.91
C PHE A 194 -0.04 -14.99 -6.04
N ARG A 195 -0.39 -14.05 -6.92
CA ARG A 195 0.54 -13.55 -7.96
C ARG A 195 1.68 -12.78 -7.31
N HIS A 196 2.85 -12.83 -7.91
CA HIS A 196 4.07 -12.18 -7.41
C HIS A 196 4.38 -12.59 -5.95
N GLN A 197 4.61 -11.62 -5.07
CA GLN A 197 4.78 -11.81 -3.63
C GLN A 197 3.45 -11.85 -2.87
N GLY A 198 2.34 -11.77 -3.59
CA GLY A 198 0.97 -11.84 -3.08
C GLY A 198 0.37 -10.51 -2.72
N TYR A 199 -0.96 -10.45 -2.91
CA TYR A 199 -1.76 -9.30 -2.55
C TYR A 199 -2.89 -9.72 -1.61
N LEU A 200 -3.31 -8.81 -0.73
CA LEU A 200 -4.58 -8.91 -0.03
C LEU A 200 -5.52 -7.81 -0.54
N ILE A 201 -6.60 -8.24 -1.18
CA ILE A 201 -7.63 -7.36 -1.73
C ILE A 201 -8.76 -7.32 -0.71
N ILE A 202 -9.10 -6.11 -0.25
CA ILE A 202 -10.09 -5.88 0.81
C ILE A 202 -11.17 -4.98 0.24
N THR A 203 -12.37 -5.52 0.09
CA THR A 203 -13.50 -4.82 -0.52
C THR A 203 -14.70 -4.77 0.42
N PRO A 204 -15.49 -3.68 0.41
CA PRO A 204 -16.72 -3.60 1.19
C PRO A 204 -17.64 -4.80 0.95
N LYS A 205 -18.20 -5.37 2.02
CA LYS A 205 -19.24 -6.40 1.91
C LYS A 205 -20.42 -5.82 1.16
N LYS A 206 -20.93 -6.55 0.16
CA LYS A 206 -22.20 -6.17 -0.47
C LYS A 206 -23.28 -6.29 0.59
N GLY A 207 -23.98 -5.19 0.86
CA GLY A 207 -25.11 -5.21 1.78
C GLY A 207 -26.11 -6.29 1.36
N ASN A 208 -26.58 -7.09 2.35
CA ASN A 208 -27.70 -7.99 2.17
C ASN A 208 -28.98 -7.21 1.91
#